data_2375e289d758882d8375799634c72926
#
_entry.id   2375e289d758882d8375799634c72926
#
_cell.length_a   1.000
_cell.length_b   1.000
_cell.length_c   1.000
_cell.angle_alpha   90.00
_cell.angle_beta   90.00
_cell.angle_gamma   90.00
#
_symmetry.space_group_name_H-M   'P 1'
#
loop_
_entity.id
_entity.type
_entity.pdbx_description
1 polymer ?
#
loop_
_entity_poly.entity_id
_entity_poly.type
_entity_poly.pdbx_seq_one_letter_code
_entity_poly.pdbx_strand_id
1 'polypeptide(L)'
;MPEKPDIIGIDCNSSKFQNIVEILESAGAQCRVVPLPLANDTYFADCDAVVISGGPHLFTDAGAETLREQFEFLGYLSCPVFGICLGHQAMALHHGAGVYLGEPRRETDAITLTGEHQLLDGIPDGASFREDHCEGVELPEGFTVLGRSAHYPVEIMADDQRCWYGVQFHPEVSGDVGRQLLSNFVRILNHRKQTDT
;
A
#
# COMPACT_ATOMS: atom_id res chain seq x y z
N MET A 1 3.88 18.28 -22.08
CA MET A 1 4.30 17.03 -21.40
C MET A 1 3.10 16.58 -20.59
N PRO A 2 2.76 15.30 -20.50
CA PRO A 2 1.67 14.88 -19.65
C PRO A 2 1.94 15.31 -18.21
N GLU A 3 0.90 15.74 -17.52
CA GLU A 3 0.97 16.18 -16.13
C GLU A 3 1.32 14.97 -15.24
N LYS A 4 2.31 15.17 -14.35
CA LYS A 4 2.73 14.11 -13.43
C LYS A 4 1.59 13.79 -12.46
N PRO A 5 1.38 12.51 -12.09
CA PRO A 5 0.45 12.18 -11.03
C PRO A 5 0.84 12.87 -9.71
N ASP A 6 -0.13 13.54 -9.08
CA ASP A 6 0.02 14.13 -7.75
C ASP A 6 -0.42 13.14 -6.68
N ILE A 7 0.52 12.66 -5.87
CA ILE A 7 0.30 11.64 -4.85
C ILE A 7 0.41 12.26 -3.46
N ILE A 8 -0.59 12.02 -2.62
CA ILE A 8 -0.47 12.31 -1.20
C ILE A 8 0.08 11.07 -0.50
N GLY A 9 1.27 11.19 0.07
CA GLY A 9 1.88 10.18 0.91
C GLY A 9 1.51 10.38 2.38
N ILE A 10 0.82 9.41 2.99
CA ILE A 10 0.50 9.40 4.42
C ILE A 10 1.63 8.72 5.17
N ASP A 11 2.36 9.50 5.96
CA ASP A 11 3.45 9.00 6.80
C ASP A 11 2.90 8.51 8.15
N CYS A 12 2.88 7.19 8.32
CA CYS A 12 2.49 6.53 9.57
C CYS A 12 3.66 6.41 10.57
N ASN A 13 4.60 7.35 10.55
CA ASN A 13 5.83 7.35 11.33
C ASN A 13 6.80 6.24 10.90
N SER A 14 6.93 6.03 9.59
CA SER A 14 7.87 5.07 9.02
C SER A 14 9.27 5.66 8.93
N SER A 15 10.27 4.98 9.47
CA SER A 15 11.68 5.35 9.30
C SER A 15 12.17 5.23 7.84
N LYS A 16 11.36 4.62 6.96
CA LYS A 16 11.66 4.34 5.55
C LYS A 16 10.79 5.16 4.59
N PHE A 17 9.99 6.09 5.11
CA PHE A 17 9.03 6.86 4.32
C PHE A 17 9.69 7.63 3.17
N GLN A 18 10.87 8.20 3.41
CA GLN A 18 11.61 8.93 2.37
C GLN A 18 11.94 8.05 1.15
N ASN A 19 12.22 6.76 1.35
CA ASN A 19 12.47 5.83 0.24
C ASN A 19 11.22 5.66 -0.64
N ILE A 20 10.01 5.66 -0.04
CA ILE A 20 8.75 5.60 -0.80
C ILE A 20 8.65 6.82 -1.71
N VAL A 21 8.84 8.02 -1.17
CA VAL A 21 8.78 9.28 -1.93
C VAL A 21 9.79 9.28 -3.09
N GLU A 22 11.04 8.92 -2.81
CA GLU A 22 12.10 8.89 -3.83
C GLU A 22 11.80 7.94 -4.98
N ILE A 23 11.22 6.76 -4.68
CA ILE A 23 10.85 5.79 -5.72
C ILE A 23 9.69 6.32 -6.57
N LEU A 24 8.64 6.85 -5.94
CA LEU A 24 7.48 7.39 -6.65
C LEU A 24 7.86 8.58 -7.54
N GLU A 25 8.69 9.49 -7.03
CA GLU A 25 9.18 10.65 -7.80
C GLU A 25 10.10 10.23 -8.95
N SER A 26 10.97 9.24 -8.72
CA SER A 26 11.82 8.65 -9.77
C SER A 26 10.99 7.96 -10.86
N ALA A 27 9.82 7.42 -10.51
CA ALA A 27 8.87 6.83 -11.45
C ALA A 27 8.02 7.87 -12.20
N GLY A 28 8.17 9.17 -11.87
CA GLY A 28 7.54 10.28 -12.58
C GLY A 28 6.33 10.89 -11.88
N ALA A 29 6.06 10.56 -10.63
CA ALA A 29 5.03 11.22 -9.82
C ALA A 29 5.54 12.51 -9.17
N GLN A 30 4.64 13.25 -8.55
CA GLN A 30 4.92 14.31 -7.60
C GLN A 30 4.29 13.94 -6.26
N CYS A 31 5.04 14.08 -5.15
CA CYS A 31 4.57 13.64 -3.84
C CYS A 31 4.41 14.81 -2.87
N ARG A 32 3.27 14.82 -2.16
CA ARG A 32 3.01 15.67 -0.99
C ARG A 32 2.92 14.78 0.24
N VAL A 33 3.59 15.16 1.34
CA VAL A 33 3.64 14.32 2.55
C VAL A 33 2.71 14.86 3.62
N VAL A 34 1.89 13.99 4.18
CA VAL A 34 0.97 14.29 5.29
C VAL A 34 1.23 13.29 6.41
N PRO A 35 1.56 13.73 7.63
CA PRO A 35 1.61 12.84 8.80
C PRO A 35 0.24 12.23 9.11
N LEU A 36 0.19 10.96 9.49
CA LEU A 36 -1.05 10.25 9.80
C LEU A 36 -2.00 11.00 10.74
N PRO A 37 -1.55 11.66 11.83
CA PRO A 37 -2.45 12.41 12.72
C PRO A 37 -3.19 13.58 12.06
N LEU A 38 -2.74 14.04 10.88
CA LEU A 38 -3.36 15.11 10.11
C LEU A 38 -4.18 14.60 8.92
N ALA A 39 -4.22 13.28 8.70
CA ALA A 39 -4.85 12.71 7.52
C ALA A 39 -6.37 12.96 7.48
N ASN A 40 -7.06 12.87 8.63
CA ASN A 40 -8.50 13.12 8.69
C ASN A 40 -8.90 14.55 8.36
N ASP A 41 -7.99 15.51 8.53
CA ASP A 41 -8.21 16.92 8.22
C ASP A 41 -7.68 17.34 6.84
N THR A 42 -7.17 16.36 6.07
CA THR A 42 -6.55 16.60 4.77
C THR A 42 -7.61 16.60 3.65
N TYR A 43 -7.47 17.54 2.70
CA TYR A 43 -8.28 17.58 1.50
C TYR A 43 -7.66 16.73 0.40
N PHE A 44 -8.38 15.70 -0.04
CA PHE A 44 -7.90 14.71 -1.01
C PHE A 44 -8.48 14.88 -2.42
N ALA A 45 -9.41 15.78 -2.64
CA ALA A 45 -10.12 15.87 -3.94
C ALA A 45 -9.21 16.29 -5.11
N ASP A 46 -8.06 16.90 -4.84
CA ASP A 46 -7.14 17.39 -5.88
C ASP A 46 -5.95 16.42 -6.11
N CYS A 47 -5.89 15.29 -5.42
CA CYS A 47 -4.81 14.32 -5.67
C CYS A 47 -5.25 13.21 -6.64
N ASP A 48 -4.27 12.68 -7.37
CA ASP A 48 -4.48 11.55 -8.28
C ASP A 48 -4.44 10.19 -7.56
N ALA A 49 -3.78 10.12 -6.40
CA ALA A 49 -3.70 8.92 -5.57
C ALA A 49 -3.24 9.20 -4.14
N VAL A 50 -3.44 8.23 -3.26
CA VAL A 50 -2.91 8.21 -1.90
C VAL A 50 -2.01 6.99 -1.71
N VAL A 51 -0.83 7.17 -1.13
CA VAL A 51 0.07 6.09 -0.70
C VAL A 51 0.22 6.13 0.81
N ILE A 52 -0.05 5.02 1.49
CA ILE A 52 -0.05 4.93 2.95
C ILE A 52 1.11 4.04 3.37
N SER A 53 2.02 4.56 4.17
CA SER A 53 3.21 3.83 4.60
C SER A 53 2.93 2.76 5.67
N GLY A 54 3.93 1.94 5.94
CA GLY A 54 4.02 1.21 7.19
C GLY A 54 4.24 2.12 8.40
N GLY A 55 4.19 1.54 9.59
CA GLY A 55 4.41 2.26 10.83
C GLY A 55 4.63 1.30 12.01
N PRO A 56 5.03 1.82 13.18
CA PRO A 56 5.43 0.98 14.32
C PRO A 56 4.23 0.45 15.15
N HIS A 57 3.02 0.89 14.83
CA HIS A 57 1.82 0.55 15.61
C HIS A 57 1.18 -0.75 15.12
N LEU A 58 0.46 -1.43 16.04
CA LEU A 58 -0.26 -2.67 15.77
C LEU A 58 -1.76 -2.46 15.99
N PHE A 59 -2.58 -2.99 15.07
CA PHE A 59 -4.04 -2.99 15.22
C PHE A 59 -4.55 -4.03 16.21
N THR A 60 -3.71 -5.00 16.59
CA THR A 60 -4.02 -6.01 17.61
C THR A 60 -3.65 -5.60 19.03
N ASP A 61 -2.99 -4.44 19.20
CA ASP A 61 -2.65 -3.92 20.53
C ASP A 61 -3.88 -3.41 21.30
N ALA A 62 -3.78 -3.45 22.62
CA ALA A 62 -4.76 -2.80 23.49
C ALA A 62 -4.77 -1.29 23.23
N GLY A 63 -5.96 -0.71 22.97
CA GLY A 63 -6.10 0.71 22.67
C GLY A 63 -5.91 1.07 21.18
N ALA A 64 -5.95 0.08 20.29
CA ALA A 64 -5.89 0.30 18.84
C ALA A 64 -7.07 1.11 18.27
N GLU A 65 -8.10 1.41 19.06
CA GLU A 65 -9.23 2.27 18.65
C GLU A 65 -8.73 3.64 18.17
N THR A 66 -7.84 4.27 18.93
CA THR A 66 -7.26 5.57 18.55
C THR A 66 -6.48 5.48 17.24
N LEU A 67 -5.78 4.37 17.01
CA LEU A 67 -5.10 4.13 15.73
C LEU A 67 -6.12 3.99 14.58
N ARG A 68 -7.21 3.25 14.79
CA ARG A 68 -8.28 3.08 13.79
C ARG A 68 -8.96 4.39 13.44
N GLU A 69 -9.22 5.24 14.42
CA GLU A 69 -9.78 6.58 14.22
C GLU A 69 -8.91 7.45 13.30
N GLN A 70 -7.59 7.31 13.36
CA GLN A 70 -6.68 8.06 12.47
C GLN A 70 -6.82 7.67 11.00
N PHE A 71 -7.41 6.52 10.69
CA PHE A 71 -7.64 6.04 9.32
C PHE A 71 -9.08 6.29 8.80
N GLU A 72 -9.90 7.09 9.49
CA GLU A 72 -11.26 7.43 9.03
C GLU A 72 -11.26 8.13 7.67
N PHE A 73 -10.18 8.82 7.30
CA PHE A 73 -10.01 9.45 5.99
C PHE A 73 -10.18 8.48 4.81
N LEU A 74 -9.92 7.17 5.01
CA LEU A 74 -10.13 6.16 3.97
C LEU A 74 -11.57 6.16 3.44
N GLY A 75 -12.55 6.48 4.30
CA GLY A 75 -13.97 6.57 3.91
C GLY A 75 -14.32 7.73 3.00
N TYR A 76 -13.42 8.70 2.85
CA TYR A 76 -13.62 9.89 2.01
C TYR A 76 -12.82 9.84 0.71
N LEU A 77 -11.97 8.81 0.51
CA LEU A 77 -11.15 8.69 -0.69
C LEU A 77 -11.96 8.18 -1.87
N SER A 78 -11.89 8.91 -2.98
CA SER A 78 -12.44 8.49 -4.28
C SER A 78 -11.34 8.23 -5.33
N CYS A 79 -10.07 8.36 -4.93
CA CYS A 79 -8.90 8.17 -5.77
C CYS A 79 -8.27 6.79 -5.54
N PRO A 80 -7.36 6.34 -6.42
CA PRO A 80 -6.51 5.16 -6.21
C PRO A 80 -5.73 5.22 -4.90
N VAL A 81 -5.56 4.06 -4.25
CA VAL A 81 -4.84 3.94 -2.98
C VAL A 81 -3.82 2.80 -3.05
N PHE A 82 -2.63 3.03 -2.50
CA PHE A 82 -1.62 2.00 -2.29
C PHE A 82 -1.22 1.95 -0.81
N GLY A 83 -1.54 0.85 -0.13
CA GLY A 83 -1.21 0.64 1.29
C GLY A 83 -0.02 -0.29 1.48
N ILE A 84 0.93 0.10 2.32
CA ILE A 84 2.13 -0.66 2.68
C ILE A 84 2.05 -1.05 4.16
N CYS A 85 2.19 -2.33 4.49
CA CYS A 85 2.23 -2.88 5.84
C CYS A 85 1.05 -2.36 6.70
N LEU A 86 1.25 -1.39 7.58
CA LEU A 86 0.16 -0.77 8.37
C LEU A 86 -0.95 -0.18 7.47
N GLY A 87 -0.58 0.44 6.34
CA GLY A 87 -1.53 0.95 5.36
C GLY A 87 -2.37 -0.15 4.70
N HIS A 88 -1.76 -1.29 4.39
CA HIS A 88 -2.45 -2.48 3.89
C HIS A 88 -3.45 -3.03 4.93
N GLN A 89 -3.04 -3.10 6.19
CA GLN A 89 -3.89 -3.55 7.30
C GLN A 89 -5.05 -2.58 7.55
N ALA A 90 -4.81 -1.27 7.50
CA ALA A 90 -5.85 -0.25 7.62
C ALA A 90 -6.90 -0.36 6.51
N MET A 91 -6.47 -0.62 5.26
CA MET A 91 -7.37 -0.86 4.13
C MET A 91 -8.24 -2.09 4.36
N ALA A 92 -7.65 -3.20 4.85
CA ALA A 92 -8.40 -4.42 5.16
C ALA A 92 -9.49 -4.16 6.21
N LEU A 93 -9.13 -3.49 7.31
CA LEU A 93 -10.08 -3.11 8.37
C LEU A 93 -11.18 -2.18 7.85
N HIS A 94 -10.83 -1.19 7.02
CA HIS A 94 -11.80 -0.25 6.43
C HIS A 94 -12.86 -0.98 5.58
N HIS A 95 -12.47 -2.06 4.91
CA HIS A 95 -13.37 -2.92 4.13
C HIS A 95 -13.97 -4.09 4.93
N GLY A 96 -13.92 -4.03 6.25
CA GLY A 96 -14.60 -4.97 7.15
C GLY A 96 -13.90 -6.31 7.37
N ALA A 97 -12.67 -6.46 6.87
CA ALA A 97 -11.86 -7.65 7.14
C ALA A 97 -11.13 -7.57 8.48
N GLY A 98 -10.72 -8.71 9.02
CA GLY A 98 -9.95 -8.80 10.25
C GLY A 98 -8.45 -8.57 10.04
N VAL A 99 -7.80 -8.04 11.09
CA VAL A 99 -6.35 -8.07 11.27
C VAL A 99 -6.05 -9.01 12.43
N TYR A 100 -5.09 -9.90 12.25
CA TYR A 100 -4.73 -10.91 13.26
C TYR A 100 -3.23 -10.92 13.55
N LEU A 101 -2.87 -11.29 14.78
CA LEU A 101 -1.49 -11.50 15.17
C LEU A 101 -1.02 -12.86 14.61
N GLY A 102 0.05 -12.84 13.83
CA GLY A 102 0.68 -14.00 13.23
C GLY A 102 2.13 -14.18 13.69
N GLU A 103 2.88 -14.95 12.92
CA GLU A 103 4.31 -15.18 13.17
C GLU A 103 5.10 -13.91 12.79
N PRO A 104 5.97 -13.39 13.68
CA PRO A 104 6.82 -12.24 13.35
C PRO A 104 7.76 -12.54 12.18
N ARG A 105 7.76 -11.66 11.18
CA ARG A 105 8.68 -11.69 10.04
C ARG A 105 9.57 -10.47 10.05
N ARG A 106 10.88 -10.69 9.97
CA ARG A 106 11.91 -9.64 10.02
C ARG A 106 12.96 -9.79 8.92
N GLU A 107 12.75 -10.73 8.00
CA GLU A 107 13.67 -11.11 6.94
C GLU A 107 13.05 -10.83 5.56
N THR A 108 13.57 -11.47 4.52
CA THR A 108 12.94 -11.47 3.21
C THR A 108 12.16 -12.76 3.02
N ASP A 109 10.94 -12.65 2.50
CA ASP A 109 10.14 -13.80 2.11
C ASP A 109 9.93 -13.82 0.58
N ALA A 110 9.92 -15.03 0.02
CA ALA A 110 9.56 -15.24 -1.37
C ALA A 110 8.04 -15.15 -1.52
N ILE A 111 7.57 -14.32 -2.44
CA ILE A 111 6.15 -14.14 -2.71
C ILE A 111 5.72 -14.96 -3.92
N THR A 112 4.83 -15.91 -3.69
CA THR A 112 4.18 -16.66 -4.76
C THR A 112 3.05 -15.84 -5.34
N LEU A 113 3.14 -15.51 -6.63
CA LEU A 113 2.12 -14.78 -7.36
C LEU A 113 0.94 -15.70 -7.71
N THR A 114 -0.28 -15.17 -7.63
CA THR A 114 -1.51 -15.97 -7.83
C THR A 114 -2.14 -15.77 -9.22
N GLY A 115 -1.56 -14.91 -10.04
CA GLY A 115 -2.03 -14.60 -11.40
C GLY A 115 -1.28 -13.45 -12.04
N GLU A 116 -1.67 -13.11 -13.25
CA GLU A 116 -1.17 -11.95 -13.97
C GLU A 116 -1.95 -10.70 -13.56
N HIS A 117 -1.25 -9.60 -13.34
CA HIS A 117 -1.85 -8.32 -13.02
C HIS A 117 -0.90 -7.18 -13.40
N GLN A 118 -1.43 -6.06 -13.88
CA GLN A 118 -0.61 -4.90 -14.28
C GLN A 118 0.30 -4.34 -13.17
N LEU A 119 -0.11 -4.48 -11.90
CA LEU A 119 0.73 -4.12 -10.75
C LEU A 119 1.99 -5.01 -10.65
N LEU A 120 1.92 -6.23 -11.15
CA LEU A 120 2.98 -7.25 -11.06
C LEU A 120 3.86 -7.31 -12.30
N ASP A 121 3.67 -6.44 -13.30
CA ASP A 121 4.44 -6.45 -14.53
C ASP A 121 5.95 -6.34 -14.26
N GLY A 122 6.71 -7.31 -14.80
CA GLY A 122 8.17 -7.38 -14.62
C GLY A 122 8.62 -7.92 -13.26
N ILE A 123 7.70 -8.37 -12.39
CA ILE A 123 8.02 -9.02 -11.12
C ILE A 123 7.92 -10.54 -11.33
N PRO A 124 9.02 -11.29 -11.12
CA PRO A 124 9.00 -12.75 -11.26
C PRO A 124 8.26 -13.42 -10.11
N ASP A 125 7.59 -14.54 -10.39
CA ASP A 125 7.06 -15.42 -9.34
C ASP A 125 8.19 -15.88 -8.41
N GLY A 126 7.93 -15.86 -7.11
CA GLY A 126 8.96 -16.17 -6.09
C GLY A 126 9.93 -15.01 -5.81
N ALA A 127 9.67 -13.79 -6.32
CA ALA A 127 10.46 -12.62 -5.96
C ALA A 127 10.48 -12.41 -4.45
N SER A 128 11.65 -12.03 -3.92
CA SER A 128 11.84 -11.82 -2.48
C SER A 128 11.61 -10.36 -2.10
N PHE A 129 10.76 -10.15 -1.10
CA PHE A 129 10.47 -8.83 -0.54
C PHE A 129 10.86 -8.77 0.95
N ARG A 130 11.21 -7.59 1.42
CA ARG A 130 11.58 -7.34 2.82
C ARG A 130 10.34 -7.27 3.69
N GLU A 131 10.32 -8.11 4.73
CA GLU A 131 9.28 -8.15 5.74
C GLU A 131 9.73 -7.44 7.02
N ASP A 132 8.78 -6.79 7.71
CA ASP A 132 8.96 -6.25 9.05
C ASP A 132 7.60 -6.08 9.74
N HIS A 133 6.94 -7.21 10.04
CA HIS A 133 5.62 -7.22 10.65
C HIS A 133 5.36 -8.48 11.48
N CYS A 134 4.28 -8.48 12.25
CA CYS A 134 3.75 -9.64 12.97
C CYS A 134 2.23 -9.76 12.83
N GLU A 135 1.60 -8.86 12.10
CA GLU A 135 0.17 -8.91 11.81
C GLU A 135 -0.07 -9.30 10.36
N GLY A 136 -1.14 -10.04 10.12
CA GLY A 136 -1.67 -10.35 8.80
C GLY A 136 -3.12 -9.92 8.69
N VAL A 137 -3.67 -9.97 7.50
CA VAL A 137 -5.06 -9.59 7.22
C VAL A 137 -5.86 -10.77 6.67
N GLU A 138 -7.16 -10.77 6.97
CA GLU A 138 -8.12 -11.49 6.17
C GLU A 138 -8.37 -10.74 4.86
N LEU A 139 -8.73 -11.46 3.79
CA LEU A 139 -9.03 -10.83 2.51
C LEU A 139 -10.36 -10.08 2.58
N PRO A 140 -10.39 -8.76 2.34
CA PRO A 140 -11.65 -8.02 2.30
C PRO A 140 -12.53 -8.43 1.12
N GLU A 141 -13.85 -8.28 1.29
CA GLU A 141 -14.80 -8.47 0.18
C GLU A 141 -14.50 -7.48 -0.97
N GLY A 142 -14.53 -7.97 -2.19
CA GLY A 142 -14.21 -7.19 -3.39
C GLY A 142 -12.72 -7.15 -3.75
N PHE A 143 -11.85 -7.61 -2.86
CA PHE A 143 -10.41 -7.73 -3.17
C PHE A 143 -10.06 -9.12 -3.70
N THR A 144 -9.00 -9.16 -4.50
CA THR A 144 -8.38 -10.40 -5.00
C THR A 144 -6.97 -10.52 -4.42
N VAL A 145 -6.57 -11.71 -4.01
CA VAL A 145 -5.17 -11.99 -3.63
C VAL A 145 -4.34 -12.06 -4.89
N LEU A 146 -3.28 -11.28 -4.97
CA LEU A 146 -2.30 -11.30 -6.06
C LEU A 146 -0.97 -11.96 -5.65
N GLY A 147 -0.71 -12.08 -4.35
CA GLY A 147 0.50 -12.71 -3.84
C GLY A 147 0.33 -13.21 -2.42
N ARG A 148 1.06 -14.27 -2.11
CA ARG A 148 1.11 -14.91 -0.79
C ARG A 148 2.51 -15.40 -0.47
N SER A 149 2.85 -15.49 0.82
CA SER A 149 4.07 -16.15 1.28
C SER A 149 3.76 -17.53 1.89
N ALA A 150 4.81 -18.20 2.35
CA ALA A 150 4.65 -19.43 3.14
C ALA A 150 4.01 -19.16 4.52
N HIS A 151 4.04 -17.93 4.99
CA HIS A 151 3.62 -17.52 6.33
C HIS A 151 2.28 -16.76 6.35
N TYR A 152 1.99 -16.00 5.29
CA TYR A 152 0.80 -15.17 5.22
C TYR A 152 0.06 -15.36 3.88
N PRO A 153 -1.26 -15.58 3.94
CA PRO A 153 -2.06 -15.86 2.74
C PRO A 153 -2.36 -14.61 1.89
N VAL A 154 -2.25 -13.41 2.46
CA VAL A 154 -2.56 -12.13 1.81
C VAL A 154 -1.36 -11.20 1.93
N GLU A 155 -0.40 -11.36 1.03
CA GLU A 155 0.78 -10.49 0.93
C GLU A 155 0.57 -9.34 -0.05
N ILE A 156 -0.19 -9.59 -1.11
CA ILE A 156 -0.60 -8.60 -2.09
C ILE A 156 -2.09 -8.77 -2.35
N MET A 157 -2.85 -7.69 -2.22
CA MET A 157 -4.27 -7.66 -2.55
C MET A 157 -4.61 -6.48 -3.47
N ALA A 158 -5.64 -6.65 -4.28
CA ALA A 158 -6.13 -5.65 -5.22
C ALA A 158 -7.65 -5.58 -5.27
N ASP A 159 -8.19 -4.37 -5.31
CA ASP A 159 -9.54 -4.03 -5.78
C ASP A 159 -9.39 -3.16 -7.04
N ASP A 160 -9.57 -3.78 -8.21
CA ASP A 160 -9.39 -3.10 -9.49
C ASP A 160 -10.50 -2.07 -9.79
N GLN A 161 -11.68 -2.23 -9.21
CA GLN A 161 -12.79 -1.30 -9.42
C GLN A 161 -12.47 0.06 -8.78
N ARG A 162 -11.86 0.05 -7.59
CA ARG A 162 -11.43 1.25 -6.88
C ARG A 162 -10.00 1.64 -7.18
N CYS A 163 -9.22 0.75 -7.80
CA CYS A 163 -7.75 0.85 -7.92
C CYS A 163 -7.09 0.97 -6.54
N TRP A 164 -7.49 0.13 -5.62
CA TRP A 164 -6.93 0.03 -4.29
C TRP A 164 -6.06 -1.20 -4.20
N TYR A 165 -4.79 -1.00 -3.85
CA TYR A 165 -3.77 -2.04 -3.78
C TYR A 165 -3.11 -2.04 -2.42
N GLY A 166 -2.87 -3.21 -1.85
CA GLY A 166 -2.20 -3.35 -0.56
C GLY A 166 -1.12 -4.40 -0.60
N VAL A 167 0.01 -4.13 0.07
CA VAL A 167 1.10 -5.08 0.26
C VAL A 167 1.50 -5.15 1.72
N GLN A 168 1.72 -6.36 2.24
CA GLN A 168 2.10 -6.55 3.65
C GLN A 168 3.58 -6.28 3.88
N PHE A 169 4.42 -6.57 2.92
CA PHE A 169 5.87 -6.32 2.94
C PHE A 169 6.23 -4.86 2.65
N HIS A 170 7.53 -4.55 2.70
CA HIS A 170 8.09 -3.22 2.49
C HIS A 170 8.79 -3.09 1.11
N PRO A 171 8.07 -2.70 0.04
CA PRO A 171 8.65 -2.57 -1.29
C PRO A 171 9.75 -1.51 -1.33
N GLU A 172 9.66 -0.45 -0.52
CA GLU A 172 10.59 0.68 -0.47
C GLU A 172 12.01 0.29 -0.02
N VAL A 173 12.18 -0.90 0.53
CA VAL A 173 13.48 -1.47 0.95
C VAL A 173 13.73 -2.86 0.37
N SER A 174 13.01 -3.23 -0.69
CA SER A 174 13.09 -4.54 -1.37
C SER A 174 13.92 -4.50 -2.68
N GLY A 175 14.77 -3.50 -2.84
CA GLY A 175 15.63 -3.38 -4.02
C GLY A 175 14.85 -3.18 -5.32
N ASP A 176 15.30 -3.83 -6.42
CA ASP A 176 14.73 -3.60 -7.75
C ASP A 176 13.29 -4.06 -7.89
N VAL A 177 12.92 -5.18 -7.28
CA VAL A 177 11.55 -5.71 -7.34
C VAL A 177 10.56 -4.79 -6.61
N GLY A 178 10.98 -4.19 -5.49
CA GLY A 178 10.18 -3.22 -4.77
C GLY A 178 10.02 -1.90 -5.54
N ARG A 179 11.11 -1.41 -6.16
CA ARG A 179 11.06 -0.26 -7.07
C ARG A 179 10.15 -0.52 -8.26
N GLN A 180 10.23 -1.71 -8.85
CA GLN A 180 9.36 -2.09 -9.96
C GLN A 180 7.88 -2.07 -9.56
N LEU A 181 7.53 -2.59 -8.39
CA LEU A 181 6.16 -2.63 -7.89
C LEU A 181 5.57 -1.22 -7.73
N LEU A 182 6.28 -0.32 -7.06
CA LEU A 182 5.85 1.07 -6.87
C LEU A 182 5.81 1.85 -8.19
N SER A 183 6.76 1.58 -9.11
CA SER A 183 6.75 2.18 -10.46
C SER A 183 5.56 1.69 -11.29
N ASN A 184 5.15 0.43 -11.14
CA ASN A 184 3.95 -0.09 -11.79
C ASN A 184 2.68 0.64 -11.30
N PHE A 185 2.60 0.96 -10.02
CA PHE A 185 1.49 1.78 -9.50
C PHE A 185 1.45 3.16 -10.17
N VAL A 186 2.59 3.87 -10.26
CA VAL A 186 2.66 5.16 -10.96
C VAL A 186 2.26 5.02 -12.44
N ARG A 187 2.65 3.93 -13.10
CA ARG A 187 2.25 3.64 -14.49
C ARG A 187 0.74 3.45 -14.61
N ILE A 188 0.11 2.76 -13.67
CA ILE A 188 -1.36 2.60 -13.62
C ILE A 188 -2.03 3.97 -13.52
N LEU A 189 -1.54 4.86 -12.66
CA LEU A 189 -2.07 6.22 -12.53
C LEU A 189 -1.96 7.01 -13.83
N ASN A 190 -0.81 6.94 -14.52
CA ASN A 190 -0.61 7.62 -15.80
C ASN A 190 -1.57 7.12 -16.87
N HIS A 191 -1.84 5.82 -16.93
CA HIS A 191 -2.83 5.24 -17.85
C HIS A 191 -4.24 5.77 -17.59
N ARG A 192 -4.65 5.84 -16.33
CA ARG A 192 -5.96 6.36 -15.95
C ARG A 192 -6.14 7.82 -16.38
N LYS A 193 -5.16 8.69 -16.11
CA LYS A 193 -5.20 10.11 -16.55
C LYS A 193 -5.37 10.27 -18.06
N GLN A 194 -4.87 9.35 -18.85
CA GLN A 194 -5.01 9.37 -20.31
C GLN A 194 -6.37 8.90 -20.80
N THR A 195 -7.06 8.06 -20.04
CA THR A 195 -8.39 7.53 -20.42
C THR A 195 -9.54 8.44 -19.95
N ASP A 196 -9.31 9.24 -18.94
CA ASP A 196 -10.31 10.17 -18.36
C ASP A 196 -10.27 11.58 -19.02
N THR A 197 -9.40 11.76 -20.04
CA THR A 197 -9.27 13.01 -20.84
C THR A 197 -9.91 12.84 -22.21
#